data_1b85ee637c112dc841bbe6d1678167ec
#
_entry.id   1b85ee637c112dc841bbe6d1678167ec
#
_cell.length_a   1.000
_cell.length_b   1.000
_cell.length_c   1.000
_cell.angle_alpha   90.00
_cell.angle_beta   90.00
_cell.angle_gamma   90.00
#
_symmetry.space_group_name_H-M   'P 1'
#
loop_
_entity.id
_entity.type
_entity.pdbx_description
1 polymer ?
#
loop_
_entity_poly.entity_id
_entity_poly.type
_entity_poly.pdbx_seq_one_letter_code
_entity_poly.pdbx_strand_id
1 'polypeptide(L)'
;LNLVPKATLNIVPTLKDIALVTVLFIGGLGISLKQMKQIGRPAILLSVVPATLEGLTIAFLSTIFLKFTFVQGAILGFIIAAVSPAVLVPSMVDLINRKIGQDKAIPQMLLVGASADDTVAITLFTTFISIYFAGINGESVSIINELISIPLTIIISIFIGWILSLATKALLKNINSQNIRVLST
;
A
#
# COMPACT_ATOMS: atom_id res chain seq x y z
N LEU A 1 -2.43 28.51 -17.74
CA LEU A 1 -1.17 27.82 -18.02
C LEU A 1 -1.45 26.37 -18.47
N ASN A 2 -1.82 26.18 -19.77
CA ASN A 2 -1.96 24.84 -20.37
C ASN A 2 -0.57 24.39 -20.90
N LEU A 3 0.36 24.10 -19.98
CA LEU A 3 1.71 23.64 -20.34
C LEU A 3 1.77 22.15 -20.70
N VAL A 4 0.73 21.37 -20.35
CA VAL A 4 0.69 19.94 -20.60
C VAL A 4 -0.45 19.63 -21.58
N PRO A 5 -0.19 18.97 -22.72
CA PRO A 5 -1.23 18.55 -23.66
C PRO A 5 -2.25 17.62 -22.98
N LYS A 6 -3.54 17.75 -23.33
CA LYS A 6 -4.61 16.88 -22.80
C LYS A 6 -4.35 15.40 -23.03
N ALA A 7 -3.73 15.04 -24.16
CA ALA A 7 -3.36 13.67 -24.46
C ALA A 7 -2.38 13.09 -23.43
N THR A 8 -1.42 13.90 -22.96
CA THR A 8 -0.46 13.51 -21.93
C THR A 8 -1.16 13.29 -20.59
N LEU A 9 -2.13 14.14 -20.23
CA LEU A 9 -2.89 14.01 -19.00
C LEU A 9 -3.71 12.70 -18.93
N ASN A 10 -4.18 12.20 -20.07
CA ASN A 10 -4.92 10.94 -20.13
C ASN A 10 -4.02 9.70 -19.94
N ILE A 11 -2.73 9.80 -20.23
CA ILE A 11 -1.76 8.69 -20.08
C ILE A 11 -1.15 8.65 -18.65
N VAL A 12 -1.11 9.79 -17.97
CA VAL A 12 -0.50 9.90 -16.63
C VAL A 12 -1.02 8.87 -15.62
N PRO A 13 -2.35 8.61 -15.48
CA PRO A 13 -2.84 7.59 -14.56
C PRO A 13 -2.25 6.21 -14.86
N THR A 14 -2.25 5.79 -16.12
CA THR A 14 -1.71 4.48 -16.52
C THR A 14 -0.21 4.37 -16.25
N LEU A 15 0.56 5.42 -16.54
CA LEU A 15 2.00 5.44 -16.24
C LEU A 15 2.26 5.38 -14.74
N LYS A 16 1.47 6.08 -13.95
CA LYS A 16 1.54 6.02 -12.48
C LYS A 16 1.27 4.60 -11.95
N ASP A 17 0.26 3.92 -12.48
CA ASP A 17 -0.09 2.57 -12.06
C ASP A 17 1.02 1.56 -12.44
N ILE A 18 1.58 1.67 -13.64
CA ILE A 18 2.73 0.85 -14.08
C ILE A 18 3.94 1.10 -13.17
N ALA A 19 4.26 2.35 -12.88
CA ALA A 19 5.37 2.70 -12.00
C ALA A 19 5.15 2.14 -10.58
N LEU A 20 3.95 2.27 -10.02
CA LEU A 20 3.59 1.77 -8.70
C LEU A 20 3.75 0.24 -8.64
N VAL A 21 3.17 -0.49 -9.60
CA VAL A 21 3.28 -1.96 -9.66
C VAL A 21 4.74 -2.38 -9.76
N THR A 22 5.54 -1.70 -10.60
CA THR A 22 6.97 -2.01 -10.77
C THR A 22 7.76 -1.80 -9.49
N VAL A 23 7.55 -0.68 -8.80
CA VAL A 23 8.24 -0.38 -7.53
C VAL A 23 7.86 -1.39 -6.44
N LEU A 24 6.58 -1.72 -6.30
CA LEU A 24 6.12 -2.71 -5.32
C LEU A 24 6.63 -4.12 -5.65
N PHE A 25 6.71 -4.49 -6.93
CA PHE A 25 7.26 -5.76 -7.36
C PHE A 25 8.75 -5.89 -7.01
N ILE A 26 9.55 -4.84 -7.29
CA ILE A 26 10.97 -4.80 -6.91
C ILE A 26 11.14 -4.92 -5.39
N GLY A 27 10.34 -4.17 -4.62
CA GLY A 27 10.34 -4.27 -3.16
C GLY A 27 10.00 -5.68 -2.67
N GLY A 28 9.00 -6.31 -3.27
CA GLY A 28 8.58 -7.68 -2.95
C GLY A 28 9.65 -8.75 -3.21
N LEU A 29 10.44 -8.59 -4.28
CA LEU A 29 11.57 -9.49 -4.58
C LEU A 29 12.67 -9.46 -3.51
N GLY A 30 12.80 -8.38 -2.76
CA GLY A 30 13.75 -8.25 -1.64
C GLY A 30 13.36 -9.00 -0.36
N ILE A 31 12.17 -9.65 -0.33
CA ILE A 31 11.63 -10.26 0.88
C ILE A 31 11.66 -11.79 0.77
N SER A 32 12.33 -12.46 1.72
CA SER A 32 12.34 -13.93 1.80
C SER A 32 11.20 -14.47 2.66
N LEU A 33 10.71 -15.68 2.36
CA LEU A 33 9.68 -16.36 3.17
C LEU A 33 10.11 -16.59 4.62
N LYS A 34 11.43 -16.79 4.86
CA LYS A 34 11.97 -16.92 6.22
C LYS A 34 11.82 -15.62 7.00
N GLN A 35 12.14 -14.51 6.37
CA GLN A 35 11.99 -13.17 6.97
C GLN A 35 10.51 -12.84 7.20
N MET A 36 9.62 -13.16 6.27
CA MET A 36 8.18 -12.98 6.45
C MET A 36 7.64 -13.68 7.71
N LYS A 37 8.11 -14.89 8.03
CA LYS A 37 7.71 -15.58 9.25
C LYS A 37 8.17 -14.87 10.53
N GLN A 38 9.33 -14.20 10.48
CA GLN A 38 9.88 -13.44 11.62
C GLN A 38 9.16 -12.11 11.84
N ILE A 39 8.75 -11.45 10.75
CA ILE A 39 8.19 -10.09 10.76
C ILE A 39 6.65 -10.05 10.79
N GLY A 40 5.95 -11.18 10.68
CA GLY A 40 4.50 -11.23 10.46
C GLY A 40 3.69 -10.35 11.42
N ARG A 41 3.83 -10.57 12.73
CA ARG A 41 3.07 -9.80 13.73
C ARG A 41 3.46 -8.31 13.79
N PRO A 42 4.75 -7.93 13.84
CA PRO A 42 5.15 -6.53 13.74
C PRO A 42 4.72 -5.84 12.44
N ALA A 43 4.77 -6.54 11.30
CA ALA A 43 4.33 -5.98 10.02
C ALA A 43 2.82 -5.69 10.00
N ILE A 44 1.98 -6.57 10.56
CA ILE A 44 0.54 -6.33 10.72
C ILE A 44 0.28 -5.12 11.61
N LEU A 45 0.99 -4.96 12.71
CA LEU A 45 0.85 -3.78 13.56
C LEU A 45 1.26 -2.51 12.83
N LEU A 46 2.36 -2.56 12.05
CA LEU A 46 2.81 -1.42 11.25
C LEU A 46 1.85 -1.07 10.10
N SER A 47 1.08 -2.01 9.60
CA SER A 47 0.10 -1.73 8.54
C SER A 47 -1.20 -1.11 9.06
N VAL A 48 -1.53 -1.25 10.33
CA VAL A 48 -2.81 -0.78 10.86
C VAL A 48 -2.63 0.42 11.80
N VAL A 49 -1.67 0.34 12.72
CA VAL A 49 -1.58 1.30 13.82
C VAL A 49 -1.18 2.70 13.36
N PRO A 50 -0.12 2.90 12.53
CA PRO A 50 0.28 4.24 12.11
C PRO A 50 -0.80 4.95 11.31
N ALA A 51 -1.33 4.35 10.24
CA ALA A 51 -2.37 4.96 9.41
C ALA A 51 -3.62 5.30 10.21
N THR A 52 -4.04 4.41 11.11
CA THR A 52 -5.23 4.65 11.93
C THR A 52 -5.01 5.79 12.93
N LEU A 53 -3.88 5.81 13.63
CA LEU A 53 -3.57 6.88 14.57
C LEU A 53 -3.39 8.22 13.88
N GLU A 54 -2.66 8.25 12.76
CA GLU A 54 -2.44 9.47 11.99
C GLU A 54 -3.76 10.00 11.42
N GLY A 55 -4.52 9.15 10.73
CA GLY A 55 -5.79 9.53 10.14
C GLY A 55 -6.80 10.05 11.16
N LEU A 56 -6.95 9.38 12.31
CA LEU A 56 -7.84 9.82 13.39
C LEU A 56 -7.35 11.09 14.09
N THR A 57 -6.04 11.24 14.27
CA THR A 57 -5.47 12.46 14.86
C THR A 57 -5.73 13.66 13.97
N ILE A 58 -5.50 13.53 12.66
CA ILE A 58 -5.81 14.59 11.69
C ILE A 58 -7.31 14.87 11.64
N ALA A 59 -8.15 13.83 11.70
CA ALA A 59 -9.60 13.98 11.76
C ALA A 59 -10.01 14.87 12.94
N PHE A 60 -9.49 14.55 14.14
CA PHE A 60 -9.78 15.33 15.36
C PHE A 60 -9.25 16.76 15.27
N LEU A 61 -8.00 16.95 14.88
CA LEU A 61 -7.40 18.29 14.75
C LEU A 61 -8.11 19.15 13.71
N SER A 62 -8.58 18.54 12.61
CA SER A 62 -9.34 19.23 11.56
C SER A 62 -10.68 19.79 12.08
N THR A 63 -11.31 19.14 13.05
CA THR A 63 -12.52 19.70 13.69
C THR A 63 -12.23 20.99 14.47
N ILE A 64 -11.07 21.07 15.09
CA ILE A 64 -10.66 22.22 15.90
C ILE A 64 -10.17 23.37 15.03
N PHE A 65 -9.22 23.10 14.13
CA PHE A 65 -8.51 24.13 13.39
C PHE A 65 -9.21 24.54 12.09
N LEU A 66 -9.83 23.57 11.36
CA LEU A 66 -10.45 23.81 10.07
C LEU A 66 -11.98 23.92 10.14
N LYS A 67 -12.57 23.69 11.32
CA LYS A 67 -14.02 23.66 11.53
C LYS A 67 -14.74 22.61 10.66
N PHE A 68 -14.05 21.56 10.29
CA PHE A 68 -14.63 20.43 9.56
C PHE A 68 -15.51 19.58 10.47
N THR A 69 -16.47 18.88 9.90
CA THR A 69 -17.08 17.74 10.60
C THR A 69 -16.05 16.64 10.78
N PHE A 70 -16.24 15.77 11.77
CA PHE A 70 -15.32 14.64 12.00
C PHE A 70 -15.14 13.77 10.75
N VAL A 71 -16.21 13.54 10.00
CA VAL A 71 -16.20 12.76 8.75
C VAL A 71 -15.33 13.43 7.69
N GLN A 72 -15.46 14.74 7.49
CA GLN A 72 -14.61 15.49 6.56
C GLN A 72 -13.15 15.49 6.98
N GLY A 73 -12.89 15.64 8.28
CA GLY A 73 -11.55 15.54 8.85
C GLY A 73 -10.95 14.15 8.68
N ALA A 74 -11.75 13.08 8.81
CA ALA A 74 -11.30 11.71 8.61
C ALA A 74 -10.96 11.43 7.13
N ILE A 75 -11.76 11.94 6.19
CA ILE A 75 -11.44 11.88 4.76
C ILE A 75 -10.07 12.52 4.50
N LEU A 76 -9.84 13.74 5.02
CA LEU A 76 -8.55 14.41 4.89
C LEU A 76 -7.42 13.62 5.55
N GLY A 77 -7.65 13.10 6.76
CA GLY A 77 -6.67 12.37 7.55
C GLY A 77 -6.20 11.10 6.85
N PHE A 78 -7.12 10.29 6.32
CA PHE A 78 -6.76 9.04 5.66
C PHE A 78 -6.19 9.22 4.25
N ILE A 79 -6.43 10.35 3.57
CA ILE A 79 -5.69 10.72 2.35
C ILE A 79 -4.21 10.98 2.67
N ILE A 80 -3.93 11.66 3.78
CA ILE A 80 -2.57 12.06 4.16
C ILE A 80 -1.80 10.91 4.79
N ALA A 81 -2.48 10.02 5.53
CA ALA A 81 -1.87 8.90 6.25
C ALA A 81 -1.23 7.83 5.34
N ALA A 82 -1.56 7.79 4.06
CA ALA A 82 -0.97 6.83 3.12
C ALA A 82 0.51 7.11 2.87
N VAL A 83 1.37 6.14 3.16
CA VAL A 83 2.83 6.25 2.96
C VAL A 83 3.19 5.98 1.51
N SER A 84 4.01 6.86 0.91
CA SER A 84 4.42 6.70 -0.50
C SER A 84 5.41 5.54 -0.69
N PRO A 85 5.04 4.45 -1.39
CA PRO A 85 5.95 3.35 -1.72
C PRO A 85 7.14 3.81 -2.58
N ALA A 86 6.94 4.83 -3.40
CA ALA A 86 7.99 5.37 -4.28
C ALA A 86 9.20 5.93 -3.51
N VAL A 87 9.00 6.39 -2.29
CA VAL A 87 10.08 6.86 -1.40
C VAL A 87 10.60 5.73 -0.52
N LEU A 88 9.69 4.93 0.03
CA LEU A 88 10.05 3.90 1.00
C LEU A 88 10.82 2.73 0.35
N VAL A 89 10.33 2.21 -0.77
CA VAL A 89 10.90 1.00 -1.38
C VAL A 89 12.38 1.17 -1.77
N PRO A 90 12.79 2.22 -2.50
CA PRO A 90 14.20 2.41 -2.83
C PRO A 90 15.09 2.53 -1.59
N SER A 91 14.62 3.24 -0.56
CA SER A 91 15.36 3.41 0.70
C SER A 91 15.54 2.09 1.43
N MET A 92 14.50 1.26 1.49
CA MET A 92 14.58 -0.05 2.15
C MET A 92 15.43 -1.04 1.36
N VAL A 93 15.36 -1.03 0.04
CA VAL A 93 16.23 -1.86 -0.82
C VAL A 93 17.69 -1.48 -0.65
N ASP A 94 18.02 -0.17 -0.55
CA ASP A 94 19.39 0.28 -0.25
C ASP A 94 19.88 -0.24 1.11
N LEU A 95 19.05 -0.18 2.16
CA LEU A 95 19.39 -0.74 3.47
C LEU A 95 19.58 -2.26 3.45
N ILE A 96 18.78 -2.98 2.66
CA ILE A 96 18.93 -4.42 2.44
C ILE A 96 20.28 -4.72 1.79
N ASN A 97 20.64 -3.99 0.74
CA ASN A 97 21.91 -4.16 0.02
C ASN A 97 23.12 -3.85 0.91
N ARG A 98 23.01 -2.86 1.78
CA ARG A 98 24.03 -2.51 2.77
C ARG A 98 24.04 -3.41 4.00
N LYS A 99 23.12 -4.37 4.10
CA LYS A 99 22.95 -5.27 5.26
C LYS A 99 22.66 -4.53 6.59
N ILE A 100 22.06 -3.36 6.54
CA ILE A 100 21.71 -2.56 7.71
C ILE A 100 20.35 -3.03 8.25
N GLY A 101 20.26 -3.32 9.55
CA GLY A 101 19.01 -3.74 10.21
C GLY A 101 18.53 -5.15 9.85
N GLN A 102 19.39 -5.99 9.27
CA GLN A 102 19.06 -7.35 8.83
C GLN A 102 18.82 -8.32 9.99
N ASP A 103 19.49 -8.11 11.14
CA ASP A 103 19.35 -8.98 12.32
C ASP A 103 17.90 -9.12 12.78
N LYS A 104 17.12 -8.05 12.65
CA LYS A 104 15.67 -7.99 12.98
C LYS A 104 14.78 -7.86 11.74
N ALA A 105 15.35 -8.01 10.55
CA ALA A 105 14.63 -7.84 9.28
C ALA A 105 13.83 -6.51 9.20
N ILE A 106 14.38 -5.41 9.75
CA ILE A 106 13.68 -4.12 9.85
C ILE A 106 13.28 -3.57 8.48
N PRO A 107 14.17 -3.52 7.45
CA PRO A 107 13.78 -3.01 6.14
C PRO A 107 12.66 -3.83 5.50
N GLN A 108 12.69 -5.17 5.63
CA GLN A 108 11.66 -6.06 5.10
C GLN A 108 10.33 -5.87 5.85
N MET A 109 10.38 -5.68 7.16
CA MET A 109 9.22 -5.40 7.98
C MET A 109 8.53 -4.10 7.56
N LEU A 110 9.30 -3.05 7.29
CA LEU A 110 8.80 -1.77 6.82
C LEU A 110 8.21 -1.88 5.41
N LEU A 111 8.85 -2.64 4.49
CA LEU A 111 8.31 -2.88 3.15
C LEU A 111 6.94 -3.56 3.20
N VAL A 112 6.81 -4.62 3.98
CA VAL A 112 5.54 -5.36 4.12
C VAL A 112 4.49 -4.51 4.83
N GLY A 113 4.87 -3.87 5.94
CA GLY A 113 3.97 -3.04 6.73
C GLY A 113 3.40 -1.87 5.93
N ALA A 114 4.24 -1.12 5.25
CA ALA A 114 3.82 0.03 4.46
C ALA A 114 3.00 -0.35 3.21
N SER A 115 3.27 -1.51 2.58
CA SER A 115 2.42 -1.96 1.45
C SER A 115 1.00 -2.32 1.89
N ALA A 116 0.83 -2.83 3.12
CA ALA A 116 -0.48 -3.14 3.67
C ALA A 116 -1.15 -1.91 4.31
N ASP A 117 -0.37 -0.93 4.78
CA ASP A 117 -0.82 0.35 5.32
C ASP A 117 -1.64 1.15 4.30
N ASP A 118 -1.18 1.22 3.05
CA ASP A 118 -1.92 1.82 1.95
C ASP A 118 -3.32 1.22 1.79
N THR A 119 -3.45 -0.12 1.90
CA THR A 119 -4.74 -0.80 1.80
C THR A 119 -5.66 -0.38 2.95
N VAL A 120 -5.14 -0.27 4.16
CA VAL A 120 -5.91 0.18 5.33
C VAL A 120 -6.33 1.64 5.18
N ALA A 121 -5.40 2.52 4.80
CA ALA A 121 -5.66 3.94 4.61
C ALA A 121 -6.71 4.19 3.52
N ILE A 122 -6.58 3.56 2.36
CA ILE A 122 -7.53 3.70 1.24
C ILE A 122 -8.92 3.16 1.63
N THR A 123 -8.99 2.03 2.35
CA THR A 123 -10.29 1.48 2.76
C THR A 123 -10.98 2.38 3.76
N LEU A 124 -10.26 2.90 4.76
CA LEU A 124 -10.83 3.83 5.72
C LEU A 124 -11.23 5.15 5.05
N PHE A 125 -10.43 5.65 4.11
CA PHE A 125 -10.76 6.81 3.30
C PHE A 125 -12.07 6.60 2.52
N THR A 126 -12.20 5.48 1.79
CA THR A 126 -13.42 5.17 1.02
C THR A 126 -14.62 4.96 1.93
N THR A 127 -14.44 4.35 3.10
CA THR A 127 -15.49 4.22 4.13
C THR A 127 -16.03 5.58 4.57
N PHE A 128 -15.14 6.53 4.91
CA PHE A 128 -15.57 7.86 5.33
C PHE A 128 -16.17 8.68 4.20
N ILE A 129 -15.71 8.50 2.95
CA ILE A 129 -16.38 9.07 1.76
C ILE A 129 -17.80 8.52 1.62
N SER A 130 -17.98 7.21 1.74
CA SER A 130 -19.29 6.57 1.65
C SER A 130 -20.24 7.09 2.74
N ILE A 131 -19.74 7.22 3.98
CA ILE A 131 -20.52 7.81 5.09
C ILE A 131 -20.90 9.27 4.79
N TYR A 132 -20.01 10.05 4.23
CA TYR A 132 -20.26 11.45 3.89
C TYR A 132 -21.37 11.58 2.86
N PHE A 133 -21.31 10.82 1.77
CA PHE A 133 -22.35 10.85 0.73
C PHE A 133 -23.67 10.27 1.19
N ALA A 134 -23.67 9.22 1.98
CA ALA A 134 -24.89 8.67 2.56
C ALA A 134 -25.60 9.69 3.48
N GLY A 135 -24.83 10.42 4.27
CA GLY A 135 -25.39 11.49 5.11
C GLY A 135 -26.05 12.61 4.29
N ILE A 136 -25.55 12.89 3.09
CA ILE A 136 -26.17 13.86 2.16
C ILE A 136 -27.42 13.29 1.49
N ASN A 137 -27.40 12.02 1.08
CA ASN A 137 -28.47 11.37 0.31
C ASN A 137 -29.56 10.75 1.20
N GLY A 138 -29.37 10.69 2.52
CA GLY A 138 -30.28 10.02 3.46
C GLY A 138 -30.24 8.50 3.39
N GLU A 139 -29.15 7.92 2.88
CA GLU A 139 -28.94 6.48 2.75
C GLU A 139 -28.17 5.92 3.96
N SER A 140 -28.35 4.63 4.27
CA SER A 140 -27.58 3.94 5.31
C SER A 140 -26.38 3.21 4.71
N VAL A 141 -25.18 3.48 5.23
CA VAL A 141 -23.96 2.73 4.86
C VAL A 141 -23.71 1.60 5.84
N SER A 142 -23.44 0.40 5.33
CA SER A 142 -22.99 -0.71 6.15
C SER A 142 -21.47 -0.62 6.37
N ILE A 143 -21.08 0.08 7.43
CA ILE A 143 -19.67 0.21 7.86
C ILE A 143 -19.02 -1.17 8.05
N ILE A 144 -19.79 -2.17 8.50
CA ILE A 144 -19.32 -3.53 8.70
C ILE A 144 -18.83 -4.15 7.40
N ASN A 145 -19.58 -3.98 6.30
CA ASN A 145 -19.19 -4.52 5.00
C ASN A 145 -17.90 -3.87 4.46
N GLU A 146 -17.75 -2.57 4.66
CA GLU A 146 -16.52 -1.85 4.28
C GLU A 146 -15.31 -2.34 5.08
N LEU A 147 -15.45 -2.50 6.40
CA LEU A 147 -14.36 -3.00 7.26
C LEU A 147 -13.99 -4.47 6.97
N ILE A 148 -14.94 -5.31 6.59
CA ILE A 148 -14.68 -6.71 6.19
C ILE A 148 -13.95 -6.75 4.84
N SER A 149 -14.09 -5.76 3.99
CA SER A 149 -13.40 -5.70 2.70
C SER A 149 -11.88 -5.64 2.86
N ILE A 150 -11.34 -5.06 3.95
CA ILE A 150 -9.90 -4.96 4.20
C ILE A 150 -9.23 -6.36 4.24
N PRO A 151 -9.58 -7.23 5.20
CA PRO A 151 -8.96 -8.56 5.27
C PRO A 151 -9.26 -9.40 4.03
N LEU A 152 -10.44 -9.25 3.43
CA LEU A 152 -10.82 -9.98 2.22
C LEU A 152 -9.93 -9.59 1.04
N THR A 153 -9.72 -8.29 0.82
CA THR A 153 -8.83 -7.79 -0.23
C THR A 153 -7.40 -8.29 -0.05
N ILE A 154 -6.88 -8.28 1.18
CA ILE A 154 -5.53 -8.79 1.48
C ILE A 154 -5.43 -10.29 1.15
N ILE A 155 -6.40 -11.10 1.57
CA ILE A 155 -6.40 -12.55 1.30
C ILE A 155 -6.47 -12.84 -0.20
N ILE A 156 -7.36 -12.16 -0.93
CA ILE A 156 -7.51 -12.32 -2.38
C ILE A 156 -6.22 -11.91 -3.09
N SER A 157 -5.60 -10.79 -2.70
CA SER A 157 -4.35 -10.30 -3.28
C SER A 157 -3.20 -11.27 -3.07
N ILE A 158 -3.07 -11.86 -1.88
CA ILE A 158 -2.07 -12.90 -1.60
C ILE A 158 -2.31 -14.12 -2.49
N PHE A 159 -3.56 -14.56 -2.64
CA PHE A 159 -3.91 -15.72 -3.48
C PHE A 159 -3.59 -15.48 -4.96
N ILE A 160 -3.96 -14.31 -5.49
CA ILE A 160 -3.64 -13.92 -6.88
C ILE A 160 -2.13 -13.83 -7.06
N GLY A 161 -1.41 -13.19 -6.14
CA GLY A 161 0.05 -13.08 -6.18
C GLY A 161 0.74 -14.44 -6.15
N TRP A 162 0.22 -15.39 -5.38
CA TRP A 162 0.72 -16.76 -5.34
C TRP A 162 0.54 -17.48 -6.69
N ILE A 163 -0.64 -17.37 -7.30
CA ILE A 163 -0.91 -17.95 -8.64
C ILE A 163 0.02 -17.34 -9.70
N LEU A 164 0.15 -16.00 -9.71
CA LEU A 164 1.04 -15.30 -10.64
C LEU A 164 2.50 -15.71 -10.44
N SER A 165 2.96 -15.91 -9.20
CA SER A 165 4.29 -16.42 -8.89
C SER A 165 4.53 -17.81 -9.47
N LEU A 166 3.56 -18.71 -9.36
CA LEU A 166 3.65 -20.05 -9.96
C LEU A 166 3.70 -19.98 -11.48
N ALA A 167 2.88 -19.14 -12.10
CA ALA A 167 2.89 -18.93 -13.55
C ALA A 167 4.22 -18.38 -14.04
N THR A 168 4.76 -17.36 -13.37
CA THR A 168 6.07 -16.76 -13.67
C THR A 168 7.18 -17.79 -13.53
N LYS A 169 7.18 -18.59 -12.47
CA LYS A 169 8.16 -19.66 -12.24
C LYS A 169 8.10 -20.71 -13.36
N ALA A 170 6.89 -21.09 -13.81
CA ALA A 170 6.71 -22.05 -14.91
C ALA A 170 7.22 -21.49 -16.24
N LEU A 171 6.96 -20.21 -16.53
CA LEU A 171 7.46 -19.53 -17.73
C LEU A 171 8.99 -19.40 -17.72
N LEU A 172 9.58 -18.99 -16.60
CA LEU A 172 11.03 -18.81 -16.47
C LEU A 172 11.79 -20.14 -16.51
N LYS A 173 11.17 -21.26 -16.11
CA LYS A 173 11.81 -22.58 -16.18
C LYS A 173 12.14 -23.00 -17.62
N ASN A 174 11.37 -22.52 -18.61
CA ASN A 174 11.57 -22.79 -20.03
C ASN A 174 12.54 -21.82 -20.72
N ILE A 175 12.95 -20.74 -20.05
CA ILE A 175 13.87 -19.74 -20.62
C ILE A 175 15.28 -20.06 -20.10
N ASN A 176 16.00 -20.87 -20.85
CA ASN A 176 17.41 -21.20 -20.59
C ASN A 176 18.33 -20.07 -21.13
N SER A 177 18.29 -18.90 -20.51
CA SER A 177 19.07 -17.74 -20.92
C SER A 177 20.02 -17.29 -19.81
N GLN A 178 21.32 -17.20 -20.09
CA GLN A 178 22.37 -16.70 -19.21
C GLN A 178 22.12 -15.26 -18.70
N ASN A 179 21.26 -14.52 -19.40
CA ASN A 179 20.94 -13.12 -19.06
C ASN A 179 20.01 -12.96 -17.83
N ILE A 180 19.36 -14.03 -17.37
CA ILE A 180 18.47 -13.97 -16.20
C ILE A 180 19.25 -14.09 -14.87
N ARG A 181 20.48 -14.60 -14.91
CA ARG A 181 21.35 -14.67 -13.69
C ARG A 181 21.72 -13.31 -13.11
N VAL A 182 21.65 -12.25 -13.91
CA VAL A 182 21.98 -10.88 -13.46
C VAL A 182 20.90 -10.28 -12.55
N LEU A 183 19.67 -10.82 -12.56
CA LEU A 183 18.56 -10.37 -11.71
C LEU A 183 18.43 -11.15 -10.39
N SER A 184 19.27 -12.17 -10.20
CA SER A 184 19.23 -13.06 -9.02
C SER A 184 20.42 -12.93 -8.07
N THR A 185 21.29 -11.97 -8.31
CA THR A 185 22.39 -11.54 -7.43
C THR A 185 22.13 -10.17 -6.85
#